data_f1a5d65ecd4481aa3955836a01947f49
#
_entry.id   f1a5d65ecd4481aa3955836a01947f49
#
_cell.length_a   1.000
_cell.length_b   1.000
_cell.length_c   1.000
_cell.angle_alpha   90.00
_cell.angle_beta   90.00
_cell.angle_gamma   90.00
#
_symmetry.space_group_name_H-M   'P 1'
#
loop_
_entity.id
_entity.type
_entity.pdbx_description
1 polymer ?
#
loop_
_entity_poly.entity_id
_entity_poly.type
_entity_poly.pdbx_seq_one_letter_code
_entity_poly.pdbx_strand_id
1 'polypeptide(L)'
;MTLAVIRVLAPNPSVATLEGTNTWIVGDDPTIVIDPGPAIDEHLEEVARAAGRVAHVLVTHDHDDHAAGAVAFARLAGANVAAWRLSEAVKLHDGDRFAAGGVELIALHTPGHSADHVVFSDPGSDALFTGDAVLGRGTSFIDEPDGDLAKYLASLRRMLERDSRTIYPGHGPVVLDAKAKLREYLEHRAEREEQSMPRHVMEHEA
;
A
#
# COMPACT_ATOMS: atom_id res chain seq x y z
N MET A 1 8.45 -18.60 -9.75
CA MET A 1 9.28 -17.63 -10.53
C MET A 1 9.65 -16.49 -9.60
N THR A 2 10.80 -15.84 -9.81
CA THR A 2 11.14 -14.65 -9.00
C THR A 2 10.35 -13.47 -9.55
N LEU A 3 9.62 -12.76 -8.68
CA LEU A 3 8.87 -11.55 -9.06
C LEU A 3 9.85 -10.45 -9.47
N ALA A 4 9.68 -9.91 -10.66
CA ALA A 4 10.41 -8.72 -11.09
C ALA A 4 9.76 -7.50 -10.42
N VAL A 5 10.51 -6.80 -9.56
CA VAL A 5 10.04 -5.58 -8.88
C VAL A 5 11.15 -4.54 -8.90
N ILE A 6 10.84 -3.35 -9.38
CA ILE A 6 11.72 -2.18 -9.34
C ILE A 6 11.09 -1.16 -8.40
N ARG A 7 11.90 -0.55 -7.53
CA ARG A 7 11.52 0.57 -6.71
C ARG A 7 12.05 1.87 -7.30
N VAL A 8 11.18 2.86 -7.46
CA VAL A 8 11.55 4.24 -7.71
C VAL A 8 11.12 5.05 -6.47
N LEU A 9 12.08 5.71 -5.83
CA LEU A 9 11.82 6.45 -4.59
C LEU A 9 11.54 7.92 -4.93
N ALA A 10 10.37 8.41 -4.54
CA ALA A 10 10.01 9.82 -4.72
C ALA A 10 10.84 10.73 -3.79
N PRO A 11 11.26 11.92 -4.26
CA PRO A 11 12.08 12.85 -3.48
C PRO A 11 11.24 13.73 -2.53
N ASN A 12 10.41 13.09 -1.70
CA ASN A 12 9.49 13.73 -0.74
C ASN A 12 9.72 13.26 0.70
N PRO A 13 10.96 13.25 1.24
CA PRO A 13 11.24 12.75 2.59
C PRO A 13 10.56 13.61 3.65
N SER A 14 9.95 12.96 4.65
CA SER A 14 9.31 13.59 5.80
C SER A 14 9.20 12.60 6.97
N VAL A 15 8.63 13.05 8.10
CA VAL A 15 8.32 12.16 9.22
C VAL A 15 7.28 11.10 8.82
N ALA A 16 6.33 11.44 7.96
CA ALA A 16 5.30 10.52 7.48
C ALA A 16 5.83 9.59 6.37
N THR A 17 6.57 10.14 5.40
CA THR A 17 7.03 9.41 4.21
C THR A 17 8.41 8.74 4.37
N LEU A 18 9.04 8.90 5.53
CA LEU A 18 10.41 8.41 5.81
C LEU A 18 11.42 8.98 4.79
N GLU A 19 12.08 8.13 4.01
CA GLU A 19 13.01 8.54 2.95
C GLU A 19 12.28 9.05 1.70
N GLY A 20 10.96 8.84 1.59
CA GLY A 20 10.10 9.19 0.48
C GLY A 20 9.07 8.09 0.20
N THR A 21 8.20 8.34 -0.76
CA THR A 21 7.20 7.37 -1.21
C THR A 21 7.82 6.37 -2.19
N ASN A 22 7.56 5.10 -2.00
CA ASN A 22 7.97 4.03 -2.90
C ASN A 22 6.95 3.88 -4.02
N THR A 23 7.32 4.17 -5.25
CA THR A 23 6.61 3.70 -6.44
C THR A 23 7.13 2.32 -6.81
N TRP A 24 6.23 1.34 -6.97
CA TRP A 24 6.58 -0.02 -7.33
C TRP A 24 6.23 -0.30 -8.80
N ILE A 25 7.21 -0.80 -9.56
CA ILE A 25 7.04 -1.29 -10.93
C ILE A 25 7.15 -2.81 -10.87
N VAL A 26 6.09 -3.49 -11.30
CA VAL A 26 5.90 -4.93 -11.06
C VAL A 26 5.70 -5.67 -12.38
N GLY A 27 6.34 -6.82 -12.50
CA GLY A 27 6.29 -7.67 -13.68
C GLY A 27 7.27 -7.25 -14.80
N ASP A 28 7.26 -8.04 -15.88
CA ASP A 28 7.99 -7.74 -17.09
C ASP A 28 7.17 -6.83 -18.02
N ASP A 29 7.69 -6.54 -19.23
CA ASP A 29 7.00 -5.67 -20.19
C ASP A 29 5.77 -6.33 -20.83
N PRO A 30 4.55 -5.78 -20.72
CA PRO A 30 4.21 -4.51 -20.07
C PRO A 30 4.07 -4.64 -18.55
N THR A 31 4.50 -3.60 -17.81
CA THR A 31 4.52 -3.56 -16.35
C THR A 31 3.20 -3.11 -15.73
N ILE A 32 3.07 -3.31 -14.42
CA ILE A 32 2.08 -2.68 -13.55
C ILE A 32 2.81 -1.68 -12.65
N VAL A 33 2.32 -0.44 -12.57
CA VAL A 33 2.86 0.59 -11.67
C VAL A 33 1.91 0.80 -10.50
N ILE A 34 2.43 0.71 -9.28
CA ILE A 34 1.66 0.94 -8.04
C ILE A 34 2.16 2.22 -7.39
N ASP A 35 1.25 3.11 -7.02
CA ASP A 35 1.49 4.40 -6.40
C ASP A 35 2.54 5.22 -7.16
N PRO A 36 2.17 5.88 -8.27
CA PRO A 36 3.10 6.74 -9.02
C PRO A 36 3.71 7.87 -8.17
N GLY A 37 3.14 8.13 -6.99
CA GLY A 37 3.68 9.06 -6.01
C GLY A 37 3.14 10.48 -6.14
N PRO A 38 3.86 11.45 -5.55
CA PRO A 38 3.49 12.85 -5.60
C PRO A 38 3.58 13.41 -7.02
N ALA A 39 2.89 14.53 -7.28
CA ALA A 39 2.92 15.23 -8.57
C ALA A 39 4.23 16.01 -8.77
N ILE A 40 5.35 15.27 -8.86
CA ILE A 40 6.70 15.80 -9.11
C ILE A 40 7.13 15.31 -10.49
N ASP A 41 7.24 16.21 -11.46
CA ASP A 41 7.45 15.87 -12.86
C ASP A 41 8.70 14.99 -13.07
N GLU A 42 9.84 15.35 -12.44
CA GLU A 42 11.08 14.59 -12.54
C GLU A 42 10.94 13.14 -12.03
N HIS A 43 10.15 12.95 -10.95
CA HIS A 43 9.85 11.61 -10.43
C HIS A 43 8.98 10.81 -11.38
N LEU A 44 7.91 11.40 -11.91
CA LEU A 44 7.01 10.74 -12.85
C LEU A 44 7.74 10.35 -14.15
N GLU A 45 8.66 11.19 -14.64
CA GLU A 45 9.52 10.87 -15.78
C GLU A 45 10.49 9.73 -15.48
N GLU A 46 11.06 9.67 -14.28
CA GLU A 46 11.92 8.57 -13.85
C GLU A 46 11.14 7.25 -13.78
N VAL A 47 9.94 7.27 -13.18
CA VAL A 47 9.04 6.12 -13.13
C VAL A 47 8.70 5.65 -14.57
N ALA A 48 8.34 6.56 -15.47
CA ALA A 48 7.99 6.21 -16.86
C ALA A 48 9.17 5.57 -17.60
N ARG A 49 10.38 6.10 -17.39
CA ARG A 49 11.61 5.56 -18.01
C ARG A 49 11.92 4.15 -17.47
N ALA A 50 11.74 3.93 -16.17
CA ALA A 50 12.00 2.64 -15.54
C ALA A 50 10.92 1.59 -15.88
N ALA A 51 9.66 2.01 -16.00
CA ALA A 51 8.52 1.13 -16.24
C ALA A 51 8.43 0.62 -17.69
N GLY A 52 8.90 1.39 -18.66
CA GLY A 52 8.72 1.05 -20.08
C GLY A 52 7.24 1.12 -20.49
N ARG A 53 6.72 0.06 -21.11
CA ARG A 53 5.27 -0.03 -21.39
C ARG A 53 4.51 -0.38 -20.13
N VAL A 54 3.47 0.39 -19.84
CA VAL A 54 2.62 0.21 -18.66
C VAL A 54 1.25 -0.32 -19.07
N ALA A 55 0.82 -1.44 -18.49
CA ALA A 55 -0.52 -1.99 -18.68
C ALA A 55 -1.53 -1.36 -17.71
N HIS A 56 -1.15 -1.22 -16.45
CA HIS A 56 -2.02 -0.73 -15.39
C HIS A 56 -1.28 0.23 -14.48
N VAL A 57 -1.96 1.27 -14.04
CA VAL A 57 -1.56 2.16 -12.94
C VAL A 57 -2.53 1.93 -11.79
N LEU A 58 -2.02 1.48 -10.66
CA LEU A 58 -2.83 1.15 -9.49
C LEU A 58 -2.50 2.11 -8.35
N VAL A 59 -3.50 2.53 -7.59
CA VAL A 59 -3.33 3.43 -6.44
C VAL A 59 -3.85 2.73 -5.19
N THR A 60 -3.05 2.70 -4.13
CA THR A 60 -3.42 2.06 -2.86
C THR A 60 -4.45 2.88 -2.11
N HIS A 61 -4.32 4.21 -2.08
CA HIS A 61 -5.24 5.14 -1.43
C HIS A 61 -5.03 6.58 -1.95
N ASP A 62 -5.92 7.52 -1.60
CA ASP A 62 -5.98 8.86 -2.20
C ASP A 62 -5.14 9.94 -1.50
N HIS A 63 -4.20 9.57 -0.63
CA HIS A 63 -3.24 10.54 -0.09
C HIS A 63 -2.33 11.09 -1.20
N ASP A 64 -2.03 12.39 -1.12
CA ASP A 64 -1.34 13.14 -2.16
C ASP A 64 0.03 12.55 -2.55
N ASP A 65 0.74 11.99 -1.60
CA ASP A 65 2.06 11.39 -1.82
C ASP A 65 2.01 10.02 -2.53
N HIS A 66 0.83 9.42 -2.70
CA HIS A 66 0.57 8.20 -3.48
C HIS A 66 -0.19 8.48 -4.78
N ALA A 67 -1.21 9.36 -4.72
CA ALA A 67 -2.22 9.51 -5.75
C ALA A 67 -2.07 10.79 -6.60
N ALA A 68 -1.45 11.87 -6.10
CA ALA A 68 -1.46 13.16 -6.80
C ALA A 68 -0.84 13.12 -8.20
N GLY A 69 0.19 12.28 -8.40
CA GLY A 69 0.84 12.07 -9.69
C GLY A 69 0.14 11.06 -10.60
N ALA A 70 -0.83 10.28 -10.09
CA ALA A 70 -1.32 9.08 -10.79
C ALA A 70 -1.98 9.39 -12.16
N VAL A 71 -2.82 10.42 -12.24
CA VAL A 71 -3.49 10.78 -13.50
C VAL A 71 -2.51 11.35 -14.52
N ALA A 72 -1.57 12.19 -14.08
CA ALA A 72 -0.53 12.75 -14.94
C ALA A 72 0.40 11.64 -15.47
N PHE A 73 0.83 10.73 -14.59
CA PHE A 73 1.62 9.56 -14.96
C PHE A 73 0.90 8.65 -15.93
N ALA A 74 -0.37 8.34 -15.72
CA ALA A 74 -1.16 7.48 -16.60
C ALA A 74 -1.28 8.08 -18.02
N ARG A 75 -1.47 9.41 -18.14
CA ARG A 75 -1.44 10.11 -19.44
C ARG A 75 -0.08 10.00 -20.11
N LEU A 76 0.99 10.17 -19.34
CA LEU A 76 2.38 10.02 -19.86
C LEU A 76 2.65 8.61 -20.36
N ALA A 77 2.21 7.59 -19.61
CA ALA A 77 2.42 6.17 -19.91
C ALA A 77 1.41 5.60 -20.93
N GLY A 78 0.34 6.33 -21.27
CA GLY A 78 -0.74 5.83 -22.13
C GLY A 78 -1.56 4.70 -21.51
N ALA A 79 -1.67 4.67 -20.18
CA ALA A 79 -2.36 3.64 -19.40
C ALA A 79 -3.58 4.20 -18.65
N ASN A 80 -4.41 3.30 -18.09
CA ASN A 80 -5.50 3.68 -17.22
C ASN A 80 -5.11 3.58 -15.74
N VAL A 81 -5.61 4.53 -14.93
CA VAL A 81 -5.52 4.45 -13.47
C VAL A 81 -6.69 3.65 -12.93
N ALA A 82 -6.42 2.78 -11.94
CA ALA A 82 -7.45 2.16 -11.12
C ALA A 82 -7.24 2.55 -9.65
N ALA A 83 -8.28 3.06 -9.00
CA ALA A 83 -8.26 3.55 -7.63
C ALA A 83 -9.64 3.41 -6.98
N TRP A 84 -9.69 3.39 -5.64
CA TRP A 84 -10.95 3.28 -4.91
C TRP A 84 -11.78 4.57 -4.93
N ARG A 85 -11.14 5.72 -4.78
CA ARG A 85 -11.80 7.05 -4.68
C ARG A 85 -11.43 8.06 -5.74
N LEU A 86 -10.35 7.90 -6.46
CA LEU A 86 -9.87 8.92 -7.39
C LEU A 86 -10.88 9.13 -8.53
N SER A 87 -11.34 10.37 -8.76
CA SER A 87 -12.47 10.68 -9.64
C SER A 87 -12.21 10.38 -11.12
N GLU A 88 -10.96 10.47 -11.58
CA GLU A 88 -10.57 10.22 -12.97
C GLU A 88 -10.09 8.78 -13.20
N ALA A 89 -10.18 7.91 -12.18
CA ALA A 89 -9.75 6.53 -12.25
C ALA A 89 -10.90 5.57 -12.54
N VAL A 90 -10.58 4.41 -13.08
CA VAL A 90 -11.46 3.25 -13.07
C VAL A 90 -11.66 2.84 -11.61
N LYS A 91 -12.90 2.72 -11.18
CA LYS A 91 -13.21 2.40 -9.80
C LYS A 91 -12.77 0.98 -9.46
N LEU A 92 -11.93 0.83 -8.41
CA LEU A 92 -11.55 -0.45 -7.85
C LEU A 92 -12.67 -1.07 -7.01
N HIS A 93 -12.72 -2.40 -7.06
CA HIS A 93 -13.54 -3.22 -6.18
C HIS A 93 -12.69 -4.28 -5.51
N ASP A 94 -13.16 -4.76 -4.36
CA ASP A 94 -12.50 -5.85 -3.65
C ASP A 94 -12.49 -7.13 -4.50
N GLY A 95 -11.31 -7.73 -4.68
CA GLY A 95 -11.11 -8.91 -5.53
C GLY A 95 -10.83 -8.63 -7.01
N ASP A 96 -10.79 -7.38 -7.46
CA ASP A 96 -10.38 -7.04 -8.83
C ASP A 96 -8.98 -7.58 -9.13
N ARG A 97 -8.77 -8.01 -10.39
CA ARG A 97 -7.53 -8.65 -10.82
C ARG A 97 -6.88 -7.87 -11.96
N PHE A 98 -5.57 -7.72 -11.88
CA PHE A 98 -4.75 -7.00 -12.84
C PHE A 98 -3.60 -7.90 -13.29
N ALA A 99 -3.67 -8.38 -14.52
CA ALA A 99 -2.65 -9.27 -15.07
C ALA A 99 -1.82 -8.55 -16.14
N ALA A 100 -0.52 -8.53 -15.97
CA ALA A 100 0.45 -8.04 -16.94
C ALA A 100 1.85 -8.54 -16.58
N GLY A 101 2.77 -8.59 -17.57
CA GLY A 101 4.18 -8.88 -17.31
C GLY A 101 4.48 -10.17 -16.54
N GLY A 102 3.64 -11.18 -16.70
CA GLY A 102 3.80 -12.46 -16.02
C GLY A 102 3.36 -12.50 -14.57
N VAL A 103 2.70 -11.44 -14.07
CA VAL A 103 2.15 -11.34 -12.72
C VAL A 103 0.64 -11.12 -12.74
N GLU A 104 -0.06 -11.48 -11.66
CA GLU A 104 -1.45 -11.18 -11.43
C GLU A 104 -1.62 -10.58 -10.04
N LEU A 105 -1.96 -9.30 -9.96
CA LEU A 105 -2.26 -8.61 -8.71
C LEU A 105 -3.75 -8.66 -8.40
N ILE A 106 -4.10 -8.98 -7.16
CA ILE A 106 -5.47 -8.99 -6.64
C ILE A 106 -5.65 -7.82 -5.68
N ALA A 107 -6.62 -6.97 -5.93
CA ALA A 107 -6.98 -5.87 -5.04
C ALA A 107 -7.69 -6.39 -3.78
N LEU A 108 -7.22 -6.01 -2.62
CA LEU A 108 -7.81 -6.31 -1.32
C LEU A 108 -8.18 -5.01 -0.65
N HIS A 109 -9.48 -4.75 -0.50
CA HIS A 109 -9.93 -3.58 0.26
C HIS A 109 -9.53 -3.74 1.73
N THR A 110 -8.68 -2.86 2.21
CA THR A 110 -8.07 -2.90 3.54
C THR A 110 -8.23 -1.56 4.27
N PRO A 111 -9.49 -1.14 4.53
CA PRO A 111 -9.74 0.13 5.17
C PRO A 111 -9.16 0.17 6.58
N GLY A 112 -8.82 1.37 7.04
CA GLY A 112 -8.37 1.60 8.40
C GLY A 112 -7.30 2.66 8.55
N HIS A 113 -6.24 2.65 7.74
CA HIS A 113 -5.35 3.81 7.58
C HIS A 113 -6.13 4.97 6.95
N SER A 114 -6.77 4.71 5.84
CA SER A 114 -7.83 5.51 5.22
C SER A 114 -9.01 4.59 4.86
N ALA A 115 -10.19 5.14 4.59
CA ALA A 115 -11.37 4.33 4.30
C ALA A 115 -11.34 3.70 2.89
N ASP A 116 -10.56 4.25 1.98
CA ASP A 116 -10.40 3.80 0.59
C ASP A 116 -9.20 2.88 0.36
N HIS A 117 -8.43 2.59 1.41
CA HIS A 117 -7.16 1.87 1.29
C HIS A 117 -7.31 0.47 0.68
N VAL A 118 -6.42 0.15 -0.25
CA VAL A 118 -6.32 -1.15 -0.94
C VAL A 118 -4.88 -1.67 -0.87
N VAL A 119 -4.73 -2.94 -0.55
CA VAL A 119 -3.48 -3.69 -0.68
C VAL A 119 -3.55 -4.52 -1.95
N PHE A 120 -2.46 -4.61 -2.70
CA PHE A 120 -2.36 -5.51 -3.86
C PHE A 120 -1.57 -6.75 -3.47
N SER A 121 -2.16 -7.93 -3.73
CA SER A 121 -1.55 -9.23 -3.43
C SER A 121 -1.17 -9.94 -4.72
N ASP A 122 0.06 -10.44 -4.80
CA ASP A 122 0.48 -11.40 -5.84
C ASP A 122 0.61 -12.80 -5.23
N PRO A 123 -0.39 -13.68 -5.44
CA PRO A 123 -0.32 -15.06 -4.94
C PRO A 123 0.80 -15.89 -5.59
N GLY A 124 1.23 -15.50 -6.80
CA GLY A 124 2.26 -16.25 -7.55
C GLY A 124 3.66 -16.11 -6.96
N SER A 125 3.92 -15.04 -6.23
CA SER A 125 5.21 -14.76 -5.57
C SER A 125 5.13 -14.58 -4.06
N ASP A 126 3.96 -14.80 -3.45
CA ASP A 126 3.71 -14.59 -2.02
C ASP A 126 4.02 -13.14 -1.57
N ALA A 127 3.68 -12.15 -2.41
CA ALA A 127 3.98 -10.74 -2.18
C ALA A 127 2.72 -9.91 -1.86
N LEU A 128 2.91 -8.88 -1.00
CA LEU A 128 1.92 -7.84 -0.71
C LEU A 128 2.53 -6.47 -1.00
N PHE A 129 1.80 -5.62 -1.73
CA PHE A 129 2.07 -4.20 -1.88
C PHE A 129 1.10 -3.47 -0.97
N THR A 130 1.62 -3.00 0.16
CA THR A 130 0.77 -2.64 1.31
C THR A 130 0.43 -1.17 1.40
N GLY A 131 0.94 -0.31 0.49
CA GLY A 131 0.78 1.12 0.69
C GLY A 131 1.12 1.49 2.13
N ASP A 132 0.24 2.25 2.76
CA ASP A 132 0.43 2.70 4.13
C ASP A 132 -0.28 1.85 5.19
N ALA A 133 -0.89 0.74 4.82
CA ALA A 133 -1.40 -0.20 5.81
C ALA A 133 -0.28 -0.83 6.66
N VAL A 134 0.89 -1.13 6.04
CA VAL A 134 2.08 -1.63 6.74
C VAL A 134 3.32 -0.99 6.14
N LEU A 135 4.08 -0.27 6.95
CA LEU A 135 5.33 0.40 6.56
C LEU A 135 6.54 -0.51 6.73
N GLY A 136 7.60 -0.23 5.98
CA GLY A 136 8.86 -0.95 6.10
C GLY A 136 9.56 -0.75 7.45
N ARG A 137 9.31 0.41 8.09
CA ARG A 137 9.83 0.79 9.41
C ARG A 137 8.78 1.62 10.15
N GLY A 138 8.71 1.47 11.48
CA GLY A 138 7.73 2.17 12.31
C GLY A 138 6.33 1.56 12.21
N THR A 139 5.32 2.35 12.49
CA THR A 139 3.91 1.95 12.46
C THR A 139 3.08 2.93 11.65
N SER A 140 2.03 2.46 10.99
CA SER A 140 1.11 3.29 10.23
C SER A 140 0.35 4.27 11.12
N PHE A 141 0.05 5.46 10.59
CA PHE A 141 -0.91 6.37 11.19
C PHE A 141 -2.34 5.93 10.85
N ILE A 142 -3.26 6.18 11.80
CA ILE A 142 -4.69 6.03 11.59
C ILE A 142 -5.27 7.42 11.85
N ASP A 143 -5.60 8.13 10.77
CA ASP A 143 -6.01 9.53 10.84
C ASP A 143 -7.53 9.64 10.80
N GLU A 144 -8.12 9.96 11.97
CA GLU A 144 -9.56 10.22 12.05
C GLU A 144 -9.91 11.58 11.41
N PRO A 145 -11.06 11.71 10.73
CA PRO A 145 -12.19 10.77 10.73
C PRO A 145 -12.18 9.72 9.61
N ASP A 146 -11.24 9.75 8.69
CA ASP A 146 -11.20 8.80 7.56
C ASP A 146 -10.63 7.43 7.97
N GLY A 147 -9.64 7.43 8.89
CA GLY A 147 -9.09 6.23 9.50
C GLY A 147 -10.03 5.59 10.53
N ASP A 148 -9.86 4.29 10.78
CA ASP A 148 -10.69 3.49 11.71
C ASP A 148 -9.85 2.34 12.27
N LEU A 149 -9.58 2.36 13.57
CA LEU A 149 -8.72 1.35 14.20
C LEU A 149 -9.31 -0.07 14.13
N ALA A 150 -10.62 -0.23 14.30
CA ALA A 150 -11.24 -1.55 14.26
C ALA A 150 -11.17 -2.17 12.86
N LYS A 151 -11.42 -1.36 11.82
CA LYS A 151 -11.26 -1.78 10.43
C LYS A 151 -9.79 -2.06 10.11
N TYR A 152 -8.88 -1.24 10.62
CA TYR A 152 -7.43 -1.44 10.44
C TYR A 152 -6.98 -2.79 10.98
N LEU A 153 -7.38 -3.16 12.22
CA LEU A 153 -7.07 -4.47 12.80
C LEU A 153 -7.67 -5.63 12.01
N ALA A 154 -8.89 -5.48 11.50
CA ALA A 154 -9.52 -6.45 10.61
C ALA A 154 -8.73 -6.61 9.30
N SER A 155 -8.25 -5.49 8.73
CA SER A 155 -7.44 -5.47 7.52
C SER A 155 -6.07 -6.14 7.71
N LEU A 156 -5.40 -5.92 8.86
CA LEU A 156 -4.15 -6.62 9.19
C LEU A 156 -4.35 -8.15 9.29
N ARG A 157 -5.45 -8.61 9.93
CA ARG A 157 -5.79 -10.04 10.00
C ARG A 157 -6.06 -10.61 8.62
N ARG A 158 -6.79 -9.89 7.78
CA ARG A 158 -7.06 -10.27 6.39
C ARG A 158 -5.77 -10.42 5.57
N MET A 159 -4.80 -9.52 5.73
CA MET A 159 -3.48 -9.63 5.10
C MET A 159 -2.71 -10.85 5.61
N LEU A 160 -2.77 -11.14 6.92
CA LEU A 160 -2.10 -12.31 7.52
C LEU A 160 -2.63 -13.65 6.95
N GLU A 161 -3.93 -13.72 6.61
CA GLU A 161 -4.56 -14.90 5.99
C GLU A 161 -4.04 -15.19 4.58
N ARG A 162 -3.40 -14.21 3.91
CA ARG A 162 -2.80 -14.40 2.57
C ARG A 162 -1.54 -15.24 2.58
N ASP A 163 -0.97 -15.50 3.74
CA ASP A 163 0.22 -16.33 3.93
C ASP A 163 1.45 -15.83 3.14
N SER A 164 1.50 -14.52 2.88
CA SER A 164 2.55 -13.89 2.09
C SER A 164 3.90 -13.87 2.83
N ARG A 165 4.99 -13.82 2.06
CA ARG A 165 6.37 -13.79 2.58
C ARG A 165 6.96 -12.40 2.58
N THR A 166 6.65 -11.60 1.55
CA THR A 166 7.30 -10.31 1.31
C THR A 166 6.28 -9.19 1.32
N ILE A 167 6.62 -8.07 1.98
CA ILE A 167 5.88 -6.81 1.90
C ILE A 167 6.70 -5.77 1.16
N TYR A 168 6.07 -5.12 0.17
CA TYR A 168 6.52 -3.94 -0.54
C TYR A 168 5.68 -2.75 -0.06
N PRO A 169 6.18 -1.95 0.92
CA PRO A 169 5.41 -0.90 1.58
C PRO A 169 5.39 0.40 0.78
N GLY A 170 4.44 1.31 1.10
CA GLY A 170 4.44 2.68 0.58
C GLY A 170 5.64 3.48 1.02
N HIS A 171 6.16 3.24 2.25
CA HIS A 171 7.33 3.92 2.79
C HIS A 171 8.29 2.96 3.48
N GLY A 172 9.60 3.29 3.39
CA GLY A 172 10.67 2.53 4.03
C GLY A 172 11.12 1.29 3.23
N PRO A 173 11.91 0.39 3.85
CA PRO A 173 12.48 -0.78 3.18
C PRO A 173 11.48 -1.90 2.96
N VAL A 174 11.77 -2.78 2.00
CA VAL A 174 11.07 -4.07 1.80
C VAL A 174 11.19 -4.92 3.06
N VAL A 175 10.12 -5.61 3.42
CA VAL A 175 10.05 -6.54 4.55
C VAL A 175 10.02 -7.98 4.04
N LEU A 176 11.00 -8.79 4.42
CA LEU A 176 11.17 -10.17 3.94
C LEU A 176 10.44 -11.22 4.78
N ASP A 177 9.89 -10.84 5.92
CA ASP A 177 9.01 -11.67 6.75
C ASP A 177 7.71 -10.95 7.03
N ALA A 178 6.79 -11.04 6.07
CA ALA A 178 5.49 -10.40 6.13
C ALA A 178 4.67 -10.84 7.36
N LYS A 179 4.74 -12.15 7.71
CA LYS A 179 3.97 -12.70 8.83
C LYS A 179 4.45 -12.13 10.17
N ALA A 180 5.78 -12.07 10.38
CA ALA A 180 6.33 -11.49 11.60
C ALA A 180 5.95 -10.00 11.71
N LYS A 181 6.05 -9.26 10.60
CA LYS A 181 5.70 -7.83 10.57
C LYS A 181 4.21 -7.57 10.85
N LEU A 182 3.32 -8.35 10.27
CA LEU A 182 1.87 -8.23 10.50
C LEU A 182 1.49 -8.58 11.95
N ARG A 183 2.14 -9.57 12.57
CA ARG A 183 1.95 -9.90 13.99
C ARG A 183 2.47 -8.78 14.90
N GLU A 184 3.67 -8.25 14.62
CA GLU A 184 4.24 -7.09 15.32
C GLU A 184 3.23 -5.92 15.35
N TYR A 185 2.59 -5.63 14.21
CA TYR A 185 1.59 -4.57 14.12
C TYR A 185 0.34 -4.86 14.97
N LEU A 186 -0.17 -6.09 14.93
CA LEU A 186 -1.32 -6.52 15.74
C LEU A 186 -1.02 -6.45 17.25
N GLU A 187 0.15 -6.94 17.68
CA GLU A 187 0.59 -6.92 19.07
C GLU A 187 0.77 -5.48 19.59
N HIS A 188 1.49 -4.65 18.83
CA HIS A 188 1.71 -3.25 19.20
C HIS A 188 0.40 -2.45 19.36
N ARG A 189 -0.62 -2.73 18.54
CA ARG A 189 -1.93 -2.07 18.67
C ARG A 189 -2.69 -2.55 19.90
N ALA A 190 -2.66 -3.85 20.20
CA ALA A 190 -3.28 -4.40 21.40
C ALA A 190 -2.67 -3.79 22.69
N GLU A 191 -1.35 -3.68 22.77
CA GLU A 191 -0.64 -3.05 23.90
C GLU A 191 -1.03 -1.57 24.08
N ARG A 192 -1.19 -0.82 22.99
CA ARG A 192 -1.61 0.58 23.06
C ARG A 192 -3.06 0.74 23.50
N GLU A 193 -3.96 -0.14 23.12
CA GLU A 193 -5.35 -0.14 23.61
C GLU A 193 -5.40 -0.39 25.12
N GLU A 194 -4.65 -1.38 25.63
CA GLU A 194 -4.54 -1.62 27.08
C GLU A 194 -3.99 -0.42 27.85
N GLN A 195 -2.97 0.28 27.28
CA GLN A 195 -2.38 1.47 27.91
C GLN A 195 -3.32 2.69 27.89
N SER A 196 -4.24 2.78 26.94
CA SER A 196 -5.20 3.89 26.82
C SER A 196 -6.48 3.69 27.62
N MET A 197 -6.76 2.47 28.11
CA MET A 197 -7.92 2.20 28.98
C MET A 197 -7.75 2.88 30.33
N PRO A 198 -8.74 3.65 30.82
CA PRO A 198 -8.71 4.23 32.16
C PRO A 198 -8.62 3.12 33.22
N ARG A 199 -7.64 3.20 34.13
CA ARG A 199 -7.42 2.23 35.21
C ARG A 199 -8.62 2.05 36.17
N HIS A 200 -9.70 2.79 36.00
CA HIS A 200 -10.89 2.76 36.85
C HIS A 200 -11.88 1.63 36.57
N VAL A 201 -11.70 0.83 35.52
CA VAL A 201 -12.63 -0.28 35.20
C VAL A 201 -12.23 -1.60 35.87
N MET A 202 -11.02 -1.71 36.41
CA MET A 202 -10.49 -2.96 36.99
C MET A 202 -10.74 -3.17 38.48
N GLU A 203 -11.41 -2.23 39.20
CA GLU A 203 -11.60 -2.32 40.64
C GLU A 203 -13.04 -2.75 41.09
N HIS A 204 -13.91 -3.17 40.16
CA HIS A 204 -15.28 -3.55 40.50
C HIS A 204 -15.69 -5.01 40.26
N GLU A 205 -14.72 -5.92 40.03
CA GLU A 205 -14.95 -7.38 40.01
C GLU A 205 -13.98 -8.09 40.97
N ALA A 206 -14.16 -7.82 42.28
CA ALA A 206 -13.57 -8.63 43.34
C ALA A 206 -14.62 -8.82 44.48
#